data_369106465e4c04243346055131f93d94
#
_entry.id   369106465e4c04243346055131f93d94
#
_cell.length_a   1.000
_cell.length_b   1.000
_cell.length_c   1.000
_cell.angle_alpha   90.00
_cell.angle_beta   90.00
_cell.angle_gamma   90.00
#
_symmetry.space_group_name_H-M   'P 1'
#
loop_
_entity.id
_entity.type
_entity.pdbx_description
1 polymer ?
#
loop_
_entity_poly.entity_id
_entity_poly.type
_entity_poly.pdbx_seq_one_letter_code
_entity_poly.pdbx_strand_id
1 'polypeptide(L)'
;MLLAGDVGGTKTHLGVFSKEKGPREPLVESVFQNADYPDFESVLREFLTPVKQSIHKACFGVSGPVMDGQCRITNLPWIIREKQIQHVFQIAPVRLINDLEATANAIPFLGPADLFILNPGQVVRRGNMAVIAPGTGLGEAFLTWDGQCYRAYASEGGHADFAPRSSLELELLLDLRERFGHVSWENICSGKGISRIYQFFKVKGYGEEPAWLSEKLKRGSDPTPFIVAAALDDERSCDLCKKTLDLFVSVLGGEAGDLALKVLATGGVYLAGGISPRILSFLGGGRFMEAFRQKGRMSELMSRIPVSVIVDPGSAMLGAAHYGFKVL
;
A
#
# COMPACT_ATOMS: atom_id res chain seq x y z
N MET A 1 -17.31 9.35 -21.28
CA MET A 1 -16.45 8.33 -20.67
C MET A 1 -15.72 8.91 -19.47
N LEU A 2 -15.17 8.04 -18.60
CA LEU A 2 -14.30 8.39 -17.49
C LEU A 2 -12.87 7.97 -17.82
N LEU A 3 -11.92 8.88 -17.64
CA LEU A 3 -10.50 8.55 -17.59
C LEU A 3 -10.11 8.30 -16.14
N ALA A 4 -9.52 7.16 -15.82
CA ALA A 4 -9.00 6.89 -14.49
C ALA A 4 -7.57 6.39 -14.57
N GLY A 5 -6.81 6.58 -13.48
CA GLY A 5 -5.43 6.12 -13.44
C GLY A 5 -4.87 6.01 -12.04
N ASP A 6 -3.78 5.27 -11.96
CA ASP A 6 -2.87 5.18 -10.82
C ASP A 6 -1.52 5.76 -11.23
N VAL A 7 -1.12 6.85 -10.57
CA VAL A 7 0.13 7.58 -10.86
C VAL A 7 1.09 7.40 -9.70
N GLY A 8 1.89 6.36 -9.80
CA GLY A 8 2.93 6.05 -8.83
C GLY A 8 4.24 6.82 -9.06
N GLY A 9 5.26 6.54 -8.24
CA GLY A 9 6.59 7.13 -8.40
C GLY A 9 7.41 6.56 -9.57
N THR A 10 7.06 5.39 -10.11
CA THR A 10 7.82 4.70 -11.16
C THR A 10 7.00 4.46 -12.42
N LYS A 11 5.72 4.16 -12.27
CA LYS A 11 4.79 3.79 -13.33
C LYS A 11 3.50 4.59 -13.20
N THR A 12 2.89 4.84 -14.35
CA THR A 12 1.54 5.38 -14.47
C THR A 12 0.67 4.36 -15.22
N HIS A 13 -0.45 3.95 -14.63
CA HIS A 13 -1.43 3.06 -15.23
C HIS A 13 -2.70 3.84 -15.53
N LEU A 14 -3.12 3.93 -16.78
CA LEU A 14 -4.28 4.69 -17.24
C LEU A 14 -5.30 3.79 -17.90
N GLY A 15 -6.59 4.11 -17.71
CA GLY A 15 -7.70 3.41 -18.35
C GLY A 15 -8.87 4.33 -18.68
N VAL A 16 -9.56 4.04 -19.78
CA VAL A 16 -10.83 4.67 -20.17
C VAL A 16 -11.97 3.72 -19.85
N PHE A 17 -12.96 4.20 -19.14
CA PHE A 17 -14.09 3.41 -18.64
C PHE A 17 -15.43 3.96 -19.13
N SER A 18 -16.36 3.04 -19.40
CA SER A 18 -17.75 3.39 -19.67
C SER A 18 -18.65 3.04 -18.48
N LYS A 19 -19.77 3.77 -18.35
CA LYS A 19 -20.73 3.49 -17.28
C LYS A 19 -21.40 2.11 -17.46
N GLU A 20 -21.55 1.67 -18.70
CA GLU A 20 -22.18 0.38 -19.05
C GLU A 20 -21.33 -0.82 -18.61
N LYS A 21 -20.01 -0.73 -18.81
CA LYS A 21 -19.08 -1.79 -18.43
C LYS A 21 -18.61 -1.70 -16.96
N GLY A 22 -18.78 -0.51 -16.37
CA GLY A 22 -18.37 -0.26 -15.00
C GLY A 22 -16.84 -0.09 -14.83
N PRO A 23 -16.37 -0.01 -13.58
CA PRO A 23 -14.98 0.34 -13.27
C PRO A 23 -13.99 -0.85 -13.39
N ARG A 24 -14.47 -2.08 -13.63
CA ARG A 24 -13.61 -3.26 -13.75
C ARG A 24 -13.14 -3.57 -15.16
N GLU A 25 -13.85 -3.06 -16.16
CA GLU A 25 -13.57 -3.39 -17.57
C GLU A 25 -13.20 -2.11 -18.32
N PRO A 26 -11.92 -1.75 -18.39
CA PRO A 26 -11.49 -0.61 -19.20
C PRO A 26 -11.75 -0.90 -20.71
N LEU A 27 -12.15 0.13 -21.45
CA LEU A 27 -12.24 0.07 -22.90
C LEU A 27 -10.87 0.11 -23.56
N VAL A 28 -9.97 0.87 -22.95
CA VAL A 28 -8.55 1.01 -23.32
C VAL A 28 -7.77 1.16 -22.03
N GLU A 29 -6.63 0.49 -21.92
CA GLU A 29 -5.70 0.68 -20.83
C GLU A 29 -4.25 0.60 -21.31
N SER A 30 -3.36 1.29 -20.59
CA SER A 30 -1.91 1.25 -20.83
C SER A 30 -1.13 1.58 -19.58
N VAL A 31 0.09 1.03 -19.51
CA VAL A 31 1.06 1.29 -18.43
C VAL A 31 2.28 1.99 -19.04
N PHE A 32 2.69 3.10 -18.42
CA PHE A 32 3.80 3.93 -18.82
C PHE A 32 4.92 3.90 -17.78
N GLN A 33 6.18 3.89 -18.21
CA GLN A 33 7.31 4.08 -17.32
C GLN A 33 7.54 5.59 -17.15
N ASN A 34 7.43 6.11 -15.94
CA ASN A 34 7.48 7.54 -15.70
C ASN A 34 8.82 8.20 -16.06
N ALA A 35 9.91 7.41 -16.01
CA ALA A 35 11.25 7.88 -16.39
C ALA A 35 11.37 8.29 -17.88
N ASP A 36 10.45 7.82 -18.72
CA ASP A 36 10.45 8.12 -20.16
C ASP A 36 9.76 9.46 -20.49
N TYR A 37 9.16 10.12 -19.49
CA TYR A 37 8.35 11.32 -19.68
C TYR A 37 8.80 12.48 -18.78
N PRO A 38 8.78 13.73 -19.29
CA PRO A 38 9.13 14.91 -18.51
C PRO A 38 8.08 15.30 -17.47
N ASP A 39 6.79 14.99 -17.75
CA ASP A 39 5.63 15.35 -16.92
C ASP A 39 4.45 14.43 -17.19
N PHE A 40 3.43 14.52 -16.33
CA PHE A 40 2.21 13.71 -16.44
C PHE A 40 1.36 14.08 -17.66
N GLU A 41 1.36 15.33 -18.07
CA GLU A 41 0.64 15.80 -19.26
C GLU A 41 1.16 15.13 -20.54
N SER A 42 2.46 14.84 -20.61
CA SER A 42 3.07 14.11 -21.73
C SER A 42 2.58 12.65 -21.78
N VAL A 43 2.46 12.00 -20.64
CA VAL A 43 1.85 10.66 -20.54
C VAL A 43 0.39 10.69 -21.00
N LEU A 44 -0.39 11.68 -20.53
CA LEU A 44 -1.78 11.81 -20.93
C LEU A 44 -1.95 12.08 -22.44
N ARG A 45 -1.09 12.90 -23.05
CA ARG A 45 -1.13 13.15 -24.51
C ARG A 45 -0.92 11.86 -25.30
N GLU A 46 0.09 11.09 -24.93
CA GLU A 46 0.38 9.83 -25.59
C GLU A 46 -0.77 8.83 -25.42
N PHE A 47 -1.26 8.67 -24.19
CA PHE A 47 -2.38 7.76 -23.92
C PHE A 47 -3.65 8.16 -24.70
N LEU A 48 -3.98 9.45 -24.75
CA LEU A 48 -5.22 9.94 -25.38
C LEU A 48 -5.16 10.01 -26.90
N THR A 49 -3.97 10.01 -27.51
CA THR A 49 -3.83 10.11 -28.99
C THR A 49 -4.61 9.03 -29.76
N PRO A 50 -4.56 7.74 -29.42
CA PRO A 50 -5.34 6.70 -30.09
C PRO A 50 -6.80 6.62 -29.60
N VAL A 51 -7.17 7.32 -28.53
CA VAL A 51 -8.50 7.22 -27.91
C VAL A 51 -9.52 8.03 -28.71
N LYS A 52 -10.50 7.35 -29.30
CA LYS A 52 -11.55 7.96 -30.12
C LYS A 52 -12.77 8.41 -29.30
N GLN A 53 -12.89 7.94 -28.08
CA GLN A 53 -14.01 8.20 -27.18
C GLN A 53 -13.90 9.58 -26.56
N SER A 54 -15.03 10.30 -26.46
CA SER A 54 -15.08 11.57 -25.73
C SER A 54 -14.96 11.32 -24.23
N ILE A 55 -13.93 11.86 -23.60
CA ILE A 55 -13.69 11.84 -22.16
C ILE A 55 -14.39 13.04 -21.53
N HIS A 56 -15.25 12.81 -20.55
CA HIS A 56 -16.04 13.87 -19.90
C HIS A 56 -15.57 14.20 -18.50
N LYS A 57 -14.85 13.28 -17.85
CA LYS A 57 -14.36 13.44 -16.48
C LYS A 57 -13.13 12.55 -16.23
N ALA A 58 -12.31 12.90 -15.24
CA ALA A 58 -11.15 12.12 -14.89
C ALA A 58 -10.94 12.02 -13.38
N CYS A 59 -10.39 10.88 -12.92
CA CYS A 59 -9.98 10.66 -11.55
C CYS A 59 -8.63 9.91 -11.51
N PHE A 60 -7.67 10.44 -10.75
CA PHE A 60 -6.35 9.84 -10.64
C PHE A 60 -5.98 9.59 -9.17
N GLY A 61 -5.64 8.34 -8.83
CA GLY A 61 -4.89 8.01 -7.63
C GLY A 61 -3.44 8.46 -7.82
N VAL A 62 -2.91 9.25 -6.90
CA VAL A 62 -1.58 9.85 -7.03
C VAL A 62 -0.73 9.56 -5.80
N SER A 63 0.54 9.20 -6.02
CA SER A 63 1.48 8.90 -4.95
C SER A 63 2.01 10.18 -4.29
N GLY A 64 1.26 10.65 -3.30
CA GLY A 64 1.59 11.83 -2.50
C GLY A 64 0.35 12.50 -1.92
N PRO A 65 0.53 13.48 -1.02
CA PRO A 65 -0.57 14.23 -0.44
C PRO A 65 -1.24 15.13 -1.48
N VAL A 66 -2.56 15.09 -1.54
CA VAL A 66 -3.35 15.98 -2.39
C VAL A 66 -3.81 17.19 -1.57
N MET A 67 -3.38 18.38 -1.98
CA MET A 67 -3.74 19.65 -1.34
C MET A 67 -4.23 20.64 -2.40
N ASP A 68 -5.40 21.23 -2.19
CA ASP A 68 -6.00 22.23 -3.09
C ASP A 68 -6.03 21.79 -4.57
N GLY A 69 -6.32 20.50 -4.83
CA GLY A 69 -6.39 19.94 -6.20
C GLY A 69 -5.02 19.82 -6.88
N GLN A 70 -3.94 19.72 -6.10
CA GLN A 70 -2.60 19.45 -6.62
C GLN A 70 -1.84 18.43 -5.79
N CYS A 71 -0.92 17.72 -6.42
CA CYS A 71 -0.04 16.75 -5.80
C CYS A 71 1.38 16.86 -6.38
N ARG A 72 2.39 16.84 -5.52
CA ARG A 72 3.78 16.57 -5.91
C ARG A 72 4.01 15.07 -5.78
N ILE A 73 4.33 14.40 -6.88
CA ILE A 73 4.54 12.96 -6.89
C ILE A 73 5.80 12.59 -6.12
N THR A 74 5.69 11.60 -5.25
CA THR A 74 6.83 11.08 -4.48
C THR A 74 7.89 10.50 -5.41
N ASN A 75 9.15 10.90 -5.21
CA ASN A 75 10.33 10.49 -6.00
C ASN A 75 10.32 10.91 -7.49
N LEU A 76 9.46 11.84 -7.89
CA LEU A 76 9.45 12.44 -9.22
C LEU A 76 9.39 13.96 -9.14
N PRO A 77 9.91 14.70 -10.14
CA PRO A 77 9.80 16.14 -10.17
C PRO A 77 8.38 16.65 -10.54
N TRP A 78 7.46 15.75 -10.81
CA TRP A 78 6.13 16.09 -11.31
C TRP A 78 5.25 16.76 -10.25
N ILE A 79 4.55 17.80 -10.68
CA ILE A 79 3.47 18.43 -9.92
C ILE A 79 2.21 18.34 -10.77
N ILE A 80 1.26 17.50 -10.36
CA ILE A 80 0.00 17.29 -11.06
C ILE A 80 -1.04 18.26 -10.49
N ARG A 81 -1.78 18.94 -11.36
CA ARG A 81 -2.81 19.91 -10.98
C ARG A 81 -4.12 19.64 -11.73
N GLU A 82 -5.22 19.50 -11.00
CA GLU A 82 -6.56 19.29 -11.57
C GLU A 82 -6.90 20.35 -12.62
N LYS A 83 -6.75 21.63 -12.27
CA LYS A 83 -7.06 22.77 -13.16
C LYS A 83 -6.23 22.77 -14.45
N GLN A 84 -4.97 22.37 -14.39
CA GLN A 84 -4.11 22.30 -15.56
C GLN A 84 -4.57 21.20 -16.52
N ILE A 85 -4.87 20.00 -15.98
CA ILE A 85 -5.41 18.89 -16.78
C ILE A 85 -6.75 19.28 -17.42
N GLN A 86 -7.65 19.90 -16.64
CA GLN A 86 -8.94 20.39 -17.15
C GLN A 86 -8.76 21.35 -18.34
N HIS A 87 -7.82 22.30 -18.22
CA HIS A 87 -7.58 23.29 -19.25
C HIS A 87 -6.91 22.67 -20.50
N VAL A 88 -5.84 21.88 -20.31
CA VAL A 88 -5.04 21.34 -21.41
C VAL A 88 -5.80 20.30 -22.23
N PHE A 89 -6.57 19.43 -21.56
CA PHE A 89 -7.25 18.29 -22.21
C PHE A 89 -8.74 18.53 -22.42
N GLN A 90 -9.28 19.66 -21.97
CA GLN A 90 -10.71 19.99 -22.05
C GLN A 90 -11.61 18.90 -21.41
N ILE A 91 -11.13 18.32 -20.29
CA ILE A 91 -11.82 17.29 -19.51
C ILE A 91 -12.22 17.93 -18.18
N ALA A 92 -13.50 17.94 -17.84
CA ALA A 92 -13.99 18.46 -16.57
C ALA A 92 -15.23 17.70 -16.11
N PRO A 93 -15.34 17.33 -14.83
CA PRO A 93 -14.35 17.59 -13.76
C PRO A 93 -13.15 16.65 -13.80
N VAL A 94 -12.04 17.08 -13.21
CA VAL A 94 -10.86 16.26 -12.88
C VAL A 94 -10.70 16.22 -11.36
N ARG A 95 -10.39 15.05 -10.79
CA ARG A 95 -10.13 14.88 -9.37
C ARG A 95 -8.84 14.09 -9.16
N LEU A 96 -8.01 14.57 -8.24
CA LEU A 96 -6.90 13.83 -7.66
C LEU A 96 -7.32 13.26 -6.30
N ILE A 97 -6.98 12.03 -6.04
CA ILE A 97 -7.09 11.38 -4.72
C ILE A 97 -5.75 10.71 -4.39
N ASN A 98 -5.44 10.53 -3.12
CA ASN A 98 -4.24 9.80 -2.76
C ASN A 98 -4.31 8.34 -3.25
N ASP A 99 -3.17 7.71 -3.56
CA ASP A 99 -3.09 6.34 -4.08
C ASP A 99 -3.68 5.29 -3.12
N LEU A 100 -3.48 5.49 -1.81
CA LEU A 100 -4.08 4.62 -0.81
C LEU A 100 -5.59 4.86 -0.66
N GLU A 101 -6.05 6.11 -0.77
CA GLU A 101 -7.48 6.42 -0.82
C GLU A 101 -8.13 5.78 -2.06
N ALA A 102 -7.42 5.80 -3.20
CA ALA A 102 -7.85 5.09 -4.40
C ALA A 102 -7.96 3.58 -4.13
N THR A 103 -6.92 2.96 -3.58
CA THR A 103 -6.94 1.53 -3.22
C THR A 103 -8.08 1.21 -2.24
N ALA A 104 -8.30 2.05 -1.23
CA ALA A 104 -9.40 1.88 -0.28
C ALA A 104 -10.77 1.89 -0.98
N ASN A 105 -10.99 2.80 -1.93
CA ASN A 105 -12.22 2.84 -2.72
C ASN A 105 -12.44 1.61 -3.60
N ALA A 106 -11.41 0.82 -3.91
CA ALA A 106 -11.54 -0.44 -4.64
C ALA A 106 -12.09 -1.59 -3.78
N ILE A 107 -11.81 -1.59 -2.48
CA ILE A 107 -12.05 -2.76 -1.59
C ILE A 107 -13.46 -3.33 -1.69
N PRO A 108 -14.55 -2.54 -1.68
CA PRO A 108 -15.90 -3.09 -1.78
C PRO A 108 -16.20 -3.82 -3.10
N PHE A 109 -15.31 -3.72 -4.08
CA PHE A 109 -15.45 -4.28 -5.43
C PHE A 109 -14.44 -5.39 -5.73
N LEU A 110 -13.50 -5.67 -4.81
CA LEU A 110 -12.54 -6.75 -4.97
C LEU A 110 -13.25 -8.10 -4.88
N GLY A 111 -12.89 -9.00 -5.79
CA GLY A 111 -13.37 -10.37 -5.83
C GLY A 111 -12.36 -11.35 -5.20
N PRO A 112 -12.72 -12.64 -5.08
CA PRO A 112 -11.83 -13.66 -4.53
C PRO A 112 -10.47 -13.78 -5.23
N ALA A 113 -10.41 -13.52 -6.54
CA ALA A 113 -9.17 -13.59 -7.31
C ALA A 113 -8.21 -12.43 -7.01
N ASP A 114 -8.73 -11.32 -6.47
CA ASP A 114 -7.96 -10.12 -6.15
C ASP A 114 -7.33 -10.18 -4.75
N LEU A 115 -7.66 -11.24 -3.97
CA LEU A 115 -7.34 -11.32 -2.55
C LEU A 115 -6.63 -12.64 -2.19
N PHE A 116 -5.57 -12.53 -1.39
CA PHE A 116 -4.99 -13.67 -0.69
C PHE A 116 -5.45 -13.63 0.78
N ILE A 117 -6.19 -14.66 1.21
CA ILE A 117 -6.85 -14.68 2.52
C ILE A 117 -5.88 -15.16 3.59
N LEU A 118 -5.59 -14.31 4.58
CA LEU A 118 -4.81 -14.66 5.77
C LEU A 118 -5.71 -15.16 6.91
N ASN A 119 -6.88 -14.59 7.05
CA ASN A 119 -7.91 -15.00 8.00
C ASN A 119 -9.30 -14.83 7.36
N PRO A 120 -10.09 -15.91 7.16
CA PRO A 120 -11.42 -15.77 6.60
C PRO A 120 -12.39 -15.05 7.54
N GLY A 121 -12.18 -15.15 8.84
CA GLY A 121 -12.98 -14.48 9.86
C GLY A 121 -14.48 -14.61 9.69
N GLN A 122 -15.22 -13.61 10.18
CA GLN A 122 -16.67 -13.45 10.07
C GLN A 122 -16.99 -12.03 9.63
N VAL A 123 -17.21 -11.83 8.33
CA VAL A 123 -17.53 -10.50 7.79
C VAL A 123 -18.80 -9.96 8.42
N VAL A 124 -18.70 -8.81 9.09
CA VAL A 124 -19.89 -8.06 9.52
C VAL A 124 -20.33 -7.17 8.35
N ARG A 125 -21.52 -7.41 7.85
CA ARG A 125 -22.10 -6.62 6.76
C ARG A 125 -22.16 -5.14 7.16
N ARG A 126 -21.60 -4.26 6.34
CA ARG A 126 -21.50 -2.81 6.60
C ARG A 126 -20.60 -2.44 7.79
N GLY A 127 -19.79 -3.38 8.29
CA GLY A 127 -18.74 -3.10 9.27
C GLY A 127 -17.66 -2.22 8.66
N ASN A 128 -16.98 -1.43 9.49
CA ASN A 128 -15.86 -0.65 9.03
C ASN A 128 -14.75 -1.56 8.49
N MET A 129 -13.96 -1.06 7.56
CA MET A 129 -12.81 -1.74 6.98
C MET A 129 -11.55 -0.92 7.22
N ALA A 130 -10.42 -1.58 7.34
CA ALA A 130 -9.12 -0.90 7.48
C ALA A 130 -8.19 -1.32 6.34
N VAL A 131 -7.30 -0.42 5.94
CA VAL A 131 -6.27 -0.64 4.94
C VAL A 131 -4.92 -0.26 5.53
N ILE A 132 -3.95 -1.15 5.39
CA ILE A 132 -2.56 -0.90 5.77
C ILE A 132 -1.66 -1.27 4.60
N ALA A 133 -0.77 -0.38 4.20
CA ALA A 133 -0.04 -0.47 2.94
C ALA A 133 1.46 -0.23 3.13
N PRO A 134 2.24 -1.26 3.49
CA PRO A 134 3.69 -1.15 3.52
C PRO A 134 4.26 -1.04 2.09
N GLY A 135 4.99 0.04 1.85
CA GLY A 135 5.65 0.38 0.60
C GLY A 135 6.96 1.11 0.85
N THR A 136 7.24 2.22 0.16
CA THR A 136 8.34 3.14 0.49
C THR A 136 8.18 3.68 1.92
N GLY A 137 6.94 4.00 2.31
CA GLY A 137 6.48 4.32 3.66
C GLY A 137 5.45 3.32 4.16
N LEU A 138 4.65 3.73 5.16
CA LEU A 138 3.51 2.98 5.68
C LEU A 138 2.25 3.84 5.56
N GLY A 139 1.40 3.52 4.58
CA GLY A 139 0.11 4.16 4.43
C GLY A 139 -0.98 3.46 5.23
N GLU A 140 -1.92 4.24 5.78
CA GLU A 140 -3.10 3.76 6.46
C GLU A 140 -4.35 4.49 5.99
N ALA A 141 -5.45 3.77 5.90
CA ALA A 141 -6.75 4.30 5.58
C ALA A 141 -7.84 3.42 6.21
N PHE A 142 -9.06 3.93 6.27
CA PHE A 142 -10.19 3.14 6.70
C PHE A 142 -11.46 3.55 5.93
N LEU A 143 -12.45 2.64 5.93
CA LEU A 143 -13.74 2.90 5.30
C LEU A 143 -14.85 2.72 6.32
N THR A 144 -15.84 3.60 6.26
CA THR A 144 -17.06 3.50 7.04
C THR A 144 -18.29 3.46 6.12
N TRP A 145 -19.35 2.79 6.59
CA TRP A 145 -20.63 2.77 5.88
C TRP A 145 -21.48 3.99 6.27
N ASP A 146 -21.85 4.84 5.29
CA ASP A 146 -22.62 6.08 5.52
C ASP A 146 -24.15 5.91 5.44
N GLY A 147 -24.61 4.66 5.33
CA GLY A 147 -26.04 4.36 5.10
C GLY A 147 -26.35 3.97 3.65
N GLN A 148 -25.54 4.38 2.68
CA GLN A 148 -25.71 4.10 1.26
C GLN A 148 -24.51 3.39 0.65
N CYS A 149 -23.29 3.76 1.05
CA CYS A 149 -22.06 3.24 0.48
C CYS A 149 -20.91 3.36 1.47
N TYR A 150 -19.80 2.68 1.16
CA TYR A 150 -18.54 2.90 1.87
C TYR A 150 -17.90 4.23 1.46
N ARG A 151 -17.36 4.94 2.45
CA ARG A 151 -16.52 6.13 2.26
C ARG A 151 -15.13 5.85 2.80
N ALA A 152 -14.13 6.09 2.00
CA ALA A 152 -12.74 6.00 2.40
C ALA A 152 -12.27 7.30 3.09
N TYR A 153 -11.43 7.13 4.10
CA TYR A 153 -10.78 8.20 4.85
C TYR A 153 -9.30 7.91 4.95
N ALA A 154 -8.48 8.88 4.58
CA ALA A 154 -7.03 8.82 4.77
C ALA A 154 -6.65 8.93 6.25
N SER A 155 -5.52 8.35 6.63
CA SER A 155 -4.92 8.44 7.95
C SER A 155 -3.41 8.56 7.80
N GLU A 156 -2.78 9.30 8.70
CA GLU A 156 -1.33 9.34 8.88
C GLU A 156 -0.89 8.45 10.07
N GLY A 157 -1.66 7.40 10.36
CA GLY A 157 -1.41 6.48 11.48
C GLY A 157 -0.05 5.78 11.41
N GLY A 158 0.51 5.57 10.21
CA GLY A 158 1.87 5.06 10.05
C GLY A 158 2.94 5.89 10.74
N HIS A 159 2.67 7.18 11.01
CA HIS A 159 3.56 8.08 11.76
C HIS A 159 3.31 8.09 13.27
N ALA A 160 2.32 7.34 13.76
CA ALA A 160 2.11 7.19 15.21
C ALA A 160 3.27 6.39 15.85
N ASP A 161 3.39 6.52 17.18
CA ASP A 161 4.47 5.90 17.95
C ASP A 161 4.46 4.38 17.83
N PHE A 162 5.63 3.79 17.56
CA PHE A 162 5.81 2.35 17.62
C PHE A 162 5.65 1.81 19.04
N ALA A 163 4.76 0.86 19.22
CA ALA A 163 4.52 0.19 20.50
C ALA A 163 5.10 -1.24 20.51
N PRO A 164 6.28 -1.47 21.11
CA PRO A 164 6.91 -2.79 21.16
C PRO A 164 6.11 -3.76 22.05
N ARG A 165 5.99 -5.03 21.60
CA ARG A 165 5.20 -6.09 22.26
C ARG A 165 6.06 -7.21 22.81
N SER A 166 7.36 -7.23 22.51
CA SER A 166 8.33 -8.23 22.98
C SER A 166 9.65 -7.58 23.38
N SER A 167 10.50 -8.31 24.10
CA SER A 167 11.86 -7.84 24.44
C SER A 167 12.68 -7.50 23.21
N LEU A 168 12.57 -8.28 22.14
CA LEU A 168 13.26 -8.02 20.88
C LEU A 168 12.78 -6.73 20.20
N GLU A 169 11.46 -6.49 20.19
CA GLU A 169 10.89 -5.25 19.66
C GLU A 169 11.29 -4.04 20.53
N LEU A 170 11.42 -4.22 21.84
CA LEU A 170 11.92 -3.16 22.74
C LEU A 170 13.39 -2.83 22.47
N GLU A 171 14.25 -3.83 22.25
CA GLU A 171 15.65 -3.60 21.87
C GLU A 171 15.75 -2.86 20.53
N LEU A 172 14.91 -3.24 19.54
CA LEU A 172 14.84 -2.54 18.26
C LEU A 172 14.38 -1.09 18.44
N LEU A 173 13.36 -0.83 19.27
CA LEU A 173 12.90 0.52 19.59
C LEU A 173 14.03 1.36 20.19
N LEU A 174 14.79 0.84 21.14
CA LEU A 174 15.90 1.55 21.77
C LEU A 174 17.01 1.91 20.78
N ASP A 175 17.41 0.95 19.91
CA ASP A 175 18.40 1.18 18.85
C ASP A 175 17.94 2.26 17.86
N LEU A 176 16.68 2.19 17.41
CA LEU A 176 16.14 3.18 16.47
C LEU A 176 15.96 4.56 17.10
N ARG A 177 15.58 4.62 18.39
CA ARG A 177 15.40 5.88 19.10
C ARG A 177 16.70 6.66 19.25
N GLU A 178 17.82 5.97 19.46
CA GLU A 178 19.14 6.62 19.47
C GLU A 178 19.48 7.31 18.16
N ARG A 179 19.00 6.77 17.04
CA ARG A 179 19.30 7.28 15.69
C ARG A 179 18.32 8.35 15.21
N PHE A 180 17.03 8.22 15.55
CA PHE A 180 15.95 9.01 14.98
C PHE A 180 15.22 9.91 15.98
N GLY A 181 15.43 9.72 17.28
CA GLY A 181 14.66 10.37 18.34
C GLY A 181 13.25 9.79 18.46
N HIS A 182 12.36 10.13 17.56
CA HIS A 182 11.02 9.55 17.43
C HIS A 182 11.05 8.28 16.54
N VAL A 183 10.35 7.23 16.96
CA VAL A 183 10.21 5.98 16.21
C VAL A 183 8.74 5.71 15.94
N SER A 184 8.34 5.82 14.69
CA SER A 184 6.98 5.53 14.23
C SER A 184 6.85 4.10 13.71
N TRP A 185 5.60 3.66 13.49
CA TRP A 185 5.32 2.40 12.80
C TRP A 185 5.98 2.34 11.41
N GLU A 186 5.98 3.44 10.65
CA GLU A 186 6.64 3.53 9.34
C GLU A 186 8.15 3.27 9.43
N ASN A 187 8.80 3.67 10.53
CA ASN A 187 10.22 3.43 10.70
C ASN A 187 10.57 1.94 10.66
N ILE A 188 9.58 1.06 10.90
CA ILE A 188 9.74 -0.39 10.95
C ILE A 188 8.93 -1.08 9.85
N CYS A 189 7.66 -0.71 9.65
CA CYS A 189 6.74 -1.34 8.71
C CYS A 189 6.80 -0.75 7.29
N SER A 190 8.00 -0.51 6.77
CA SER A 190 8.24 0.01 5.41
C SER A 190 9.44 -0.68 4.76
N GLY A 191 9.71 -0.40 3.48
CA GLY A 191 10.91 -0.88 2.80
C GLY A 191 12.18 -0.49 3.54
N LYS A 192 12.29 0.79 3.92
CA LYS A 192 13.41 1.27 4.77
C LYS A 192 13.42 0.57 6.13
N GLY A 193 12.27 0.21 6.67
CA GLY A 193 12.13 -0.53 7.92
C GLY A 193 12.73 -1.93 7.84
N ILE A 194 12.50 -2.67 6.75
CA ILE A 194 13.14 -3.97 6.50
C ILE A 194 14.66 -3.85 6.57
N SER A 195 15.22 -2.83 5.92
CA SER A 195 16.67 -2.58 5.95
C SER A 195 17.18 -2.24 7.36
N ARG A 196 16.40 -1.49 8.15
CA ARG A 196 16.74 -1.14 9.55
C ARG A 196 16.73 -2.36 10.46
N ILE A 197 15.71 -3.22 10.34
CA ILE A 197 15.66 -4.49 11.09
C ILE A 197 16.86 -5.37 10.72
N TYR A 198 17.18 -5.47 9.43
CA TYR A 198 18.34 -6.23 8.96
C TYR A 198 19.65 -5.73 9.59
N GLN A 199 19.89 -4.42 9.57
CA GLN A 199 21.08 -3.81 10.17
C GLN A 199 21.12 -4.00 11.69
N PHE A 200 20.00 -3.85 12.37
CA PHE A 200 19.87 -4.12 13.79
C PHE A 200 20.29 -5.56 14.12
N PHE A 201 19.76 -6.55 13.41
CA PHE A 201 20.11 -7.94 13.61
C PHE A 201 21.58 -8.25 13.32
N LYS A 202 22.12 -7.67 12.25
CA LYS A 202 23.52 -7.82 11.88
C LYS A 202 24.46 -7.26 12.97
N VAL A 203 24.21 -6.05 13.44
CA VAL A 203 25.04 -5.37 14.46
C VAL A 203 24.94 -6.08 15.82
N LYS A 204 23.77 -6.57 16.19
CA LYS A 204 23.54 -7.29 17.46
C LYS A 204 23.97 -8.78 17.40
N GLY A 205 24.43 -9.28 16.26
CA GLY A 205 24.90 -10.65 16.11
C GLY A 205 23.80 -11.71 16.09
N TYR A 206 22.58 -11.35 15.70
CA TYR A 206 21.45 -12.28 15.57
C TYR A 206 21.57 -13.24 14.38
N GLY A 207 22.53 -13.04 13.49
CA GLY A 207 22.86 -13.89 12.35
C GLY A 207 24.04 -13.35 11.57
N GLU A 208 24.63 -14.22 10.74
CA GLU A 208 25.76 -13.87 9.88
C GLU A 208 25.27 -13.39 8.50
N GLU A 209 25.92 -12.36 7.98
CA GLU A 209 25.70 -11.89 6.61
C GLU A 209 26.56 -12.75 5.66
N PRO A 210 25.95 -13.53 4.73
CA PRO A 210 26.72 -14.29 3.76
C PRO A 210 27.51 -13.37 2.82
N ALA A 211 28.74 -13.76 2.44
CA ALA A 211 29.61 -12.96 1.57
C ALA A 211 28.94 -12.57 0.24
N TRP A 212 28.20 -13.50 -0.38
CA TRP A 212 27.48 -13.25 -1.63
C TRP A 212 26.40 -12.16 -1.50
N LEU A 213 25.75 -12.06 -0.33
CA LEU A 213 24.76 -11.03 -0.05
C LEU A 213 25.42 -9.68 0.22
N SER A 214 26.52 -9.68 1.01
CA SER A 214 27.29 -8.47 1.28
C SER A 214 27.77 -7.79 0.01
N GLU A 215 28.23 -8.56 -0.99
CA GLU A 215 28.62 -8.00 -2.29
C GLU A 215 27.45 -7.38 -3.08
N LYS A 216 26.26 -8.03 -3.06
CA LYS A 216 25.06 -7.50 -3.69
C LYS A 216 24.60 -6.21 -3.02
N LEU A 217 24.58 -6.16 -1.69
CA LEU A 217 24.15 -5.00 -0.91
C LEU A 217 25.04 -3.77 -1.14
N LYS A 218 26.35 -3.96 -1.40
CA LYS A 218 27.28 -2.87 -1.72
C LYS A 218 27.03 -2.23 -3.09
N ARG A 219 26.40 -2.93 -4.03
CA ARG A 219 26.17 -2.48 -5.41
C ARG A 219 24.87 -1.70 -5.60
N GLY A 220 23.90 -1.84 -4.70
CA GLY A 220 22.58 -1.23 -4.79
C GLY A 220 22.43 -0.01 -3.91
N SER A 221 21.64 0.97 -4.35
CA SER A 221 21.25 2.12 -3.54
C SER A 221 20.18 1.78 -2.49
N ASP A 222 19.33 0.77 -2.76
CA ASP A 222 18.30 0.26 -1.84
C ASP A 222 18.56 -1.23 -1.55
N PRO A 223 18.92 -1.60 -0.30
CA PRO A 223 19.17 -2.97 0.08
C PRO A 223 17.90 -3.83 0.20
N THR A 224 16.73 -3.21 0.36
CA THR A 224 15.46 -3.90 0.66
C THR A 224 15.11 -5.01 -0.34
N PRO A 225 15.14 -4.80 -1.68
CA PRO A 225 14.83 -5.85 -2.64
C PRO A 225 15.76 -7.07 -2.52
N PHE A 226 17.04 -6.84 -2.21
CA PHE A 226 18.02 -7.93 -2.05
C PHE A 226 17.78 -8.73 -0.78
N ILE A 227 17.43 -8.06 0.34
CA ILE A 227 17.10 -8.71 1.61
C ILE A 227 15.85 -9.57 1.45
N VAL A 228 14.80 -9.02 0.82
CA VAL A 228 13.56 -9.74 0.56
C VAL A 228 13.81 -10.94 -0.35
N ALA A 229 14.53 -10.76 -1.45
CA ALA A 229 14.87 -11.86 -2.36
C ALA A 229 15.69 -12.94 -1.66
N ALA A 230 16.68 -12.57 -0.83
CA ALA A 230 17.49 -13.51 -0.09
C ALA A 230 16.71 -14.28 1.02
N ALA A 231 15.67 -13.67 1.57
CA ALA A 231 14.79 -14.33 2.53
C ALA A 231 13.86 -15.36 1.86
N LEU A 232 13.47 -15.11 0.62
CA LEU A 232 12.59 -15.97 -0.18
C LEU A 232 13.34 -17.06 -0.99
N ASP A 233 14.67 -16.98 -1.03
CA ASP A 233 15.51 -17.93 -1.77
C ASP A 233 15.70 -19.21 -0.94
N ASP A 234 15.09 -20.30 -1.39
CA ASP A 234 15.21 -21.59 -0.71
C ASP A 234 16.55 -22.31 -1.01
N GLU A 235 17.19 -21.99 -2.16
CA GLU A 235 18.47 -22.60 -2.55
C GLU A 235 19.66 -21.94 -1.81
N ARG A 236 19.58 -20.63 -1.59
CA ARG A 236 20.63 -19.83 -0.92
C ARG A 236 20.11 -19.21 0.37
N SER A 237 19.72 -20.06 1.30
CA SER A 237 19.13 -19.63 2.57
C SER A 237 19.98 -18.61 3.29
N CYS A 238 19.35 -17.49 3.69
CA CYS A 238 19.93 -16.45 4.53
C CYS A 238 19.10 -16.29 5.80
N ASP A 239 19.56 -16.90 6.90
CA ASP A 239 18.89 -16.85 8.20
C ASP A 239 18.64 -15.41 8.69
N LEU A 240 19.63 -14.53 8.50
CA LEU A 240 19.53 -13.13 8.86
C LEU A 240 18.36 -12.44 8.13
N CYS A 241 18.21 -12.72 6.83
CA CYS A 241 17.10 -12.17 6.03
C CYS A 241 15.75 -12.77 6.42
N LYS A 242 15.69 -14.09 6.69
CA LYS A 242 14.47 -14.75 7.16
C LYS A 242 14.01 -14.17 8.50
N LYS A 243 14.89 -14.05 9.48
CA LYS A 243 14.61 -13.41 10.77
C LYS A 243 14.15 -11.96 10.61
N THR A 244 14.73 -11.23 9.64
CA THR A 244 14.33 -9.86 9.33
C THR A 244 12.87 -9.79 8.87
N LEU A 245 12.47 -10.65 7.93
CA LEU A 245 11.07 -10.67 7.47
C LEU A 245 10.11 -11.24 8.53
N ASP A 246 10.55 -12.20 9.34
CA ASP A 246 9.77 -12.72 10.47
C ASP A 246 9.42 -11.61 11.48
N LEU A 247 10.40 -10.77 11.85
CA LEU A 247 10.13 -9.64 12.74
C LEU A 247 9.28 -8.58 12.04
N PHE A 248 9.58 -8.27 10.77
CA PHE A 248 8.79 -7.32 9.99
C PHE A 248 7.30 -7.70 9.94
N VAL A 249 6.97 -8.94 9.59
CA VAL A 249 5.56 -9.37 9.51
C VAL A 249 4.89 -9.44 10.87
N SER A 250 5.64 -9.76 11.94
CA SER A 250 5.15 -9.71 13.31
C SER A 250 4.77 -8.28 13.72
N VAL A 251 5.65 -7.31 13.48
CA VAL A 251 5.39 -5.90 13.81
C VAL A 251 4.23 -5.35 12.97
N LEU A 252 4.21 -5.66 11.66
CA LEU A 252 3.11 -5.27 10.77
C LEU A 252 1.76 -5.85 11.23
N GLY A 253 1.75 -7.12 11.69
CA GLY A 253 0.56 -7.74 12.26
C GLY A 253 0.08 -7.04 13.53
N GLY A 254 1.03 -6.56 14.35
CA GLY A 254 0.74 -5.75 15.55
C GLY A 254 0.00 -4.47 15.21
N GLU A 255 0.54 -3.67 14.27
CA GLU A 255 -0.09 -2.41 13.85
C GLU A 255 -1.41 -2.62 13.11
N ALA A 256 -1.47 -3.60 12.20
CA ALA A 256 -2.73 -3.96 11.56
C ALA A 256 -3.83 -4.28 12.58
N GLY A 257 -3.46 -4.94 13.69
CA GLY A 257 -4.36 -5.21 14.81
C GLY A 257 -4.74 -3.96 15.60
N ASP A 258 -3.81 -3.02 15.81
CA ASP A 258 -4.09 -1.75 16.48
C ASP A 258 -5.00 -0.87 15.63
N LEU A 259 -4.75 -0.77 14.33
CA LEU A 259 -5.62 -0.09 13.38
C LEU A 259 -7.03 -0.72 13.38
N ALA A 260 -7.12 -2.05 13.35
CA ALA A 260 -8.41 -2.76 13.40
C ALA A 260 -9.21 -2.44 14.67
N LEU A 261 -8.55 -2.31 15.82
CA LEU A 261 -9.20 -1.90 17.07
C LEU A 261 -9.64 -0.44 17.05
N LYS A 262 -8.78 0.47 16.57
CA LYS A 262 -9.04 1.92 16.52
C LYS A 262 -10.30 2.26 15.72
N VAL A 263 -10.54 1.53 14.62
CA VAL A 263 -11.68 1.79 13.73
C VAL A 263 -12.77 0.73 13.83
N LEU A 264 -12.62 -0.28 14.68
CA LEU A 264 -13.51 -1.44 14.80
C LEU A 264 -13.77 -2.09 13.43
N ALA A 265 -12.70 -2.56 12.77
CA ALA A 265 -12.69 -3.03 11.39
C ALA A 265 -13.37 -4.40 11.21
N THR A 266 -14.61 -4.55 11.64
CA THR A 266 -15.37 -5.81 11.57
C THR A 266 -15.76 -6.22 10.13
N GLY A 267 -15.64 -5.29 9.17
CA GLY A 267 -15.80 -5.57 7.74
C GLY A 267 -14.54 -6.15 7.10
N GLY A 268 -13.39 -6.07 7.78
CA GLY A 268 -12.13 -6.67 7.37
C GLY A 268 -10.94 -5.71 7.40
N VAL A 269 -9.73 -6.30 7.41
CA VAL A 269 -8.46 -5.59 7.27
C VAL A 269 -7.80 -6.05 5.97
N TYR A 270 -7.34 -5.08 5.18
CA TYR A 270 -6.77 -5.31 3.87
C TYR A 270 -5.33 -4.79 3.82
N LEU A 271 -4.39 -5.71 3.57
CA LEU A 271 -3.00 -5.36 3.35
C LEU A 271 -2.82 -4.98 1.88
N ALA A 272 -2.39 -3.77 1.63
CA ALA A 272 -2.09 -3.25 0.31
C ALA A 272 -0.57 -2.96 0.17
N GLY A 273 -0.21 -2.09 -0.76
CA GLY A 273 1.17 -1.66 -0.98
C GLY A 273 2.04 -2.68 -1.70
N GLY A 274 3.18 -2.23 -2.19
CA GLY A 274 4.04 -3.04 -3.04
C GLY A 274 4.83 -4.16 -2.32
N ILE A 275 4.89 -4.15 -0.99
CA ILE A 275 5.63 -5.15 -0.20
C ILE A 275 4.75 -6.38 0.07
N SER A 276 3.51 -6.18 0.50
CA SER A 276 2.61 -7.26 0.95
C SER A 276 2.48 -8.42 -0.06
N PRO A 277 2.22 -8.18 -1.35
CA PRO A 277 2.10 -9.28 -2.32
C PRO A 277 3.40 -10.05 -2.57
N ARG A 278 4.56 -9.44 -2.26
CA ARG A 278 5.87 -10.06 -2.50
C ARG A 278 6.31 -11.00 -1.38
N ILE A 279 5.72 -10.87 -0.19
CA ILE A 279 6.09 -11.65 1.01
C ILE A 279 4.95 -12.53 1.51
N LEU A 280 4.09 -13.02 0.60
CA LEU A 280 2.90 -13.81 0.96
C LEU A 280 3.24 -15.05 1.79
N SER A 281 4.35 -15.72 1.51
CA SER A 281 4.81 -16.89 2.27
C SER A 281 5.10 -16.54 3.74
N PHE A 282 5.67 -15.37 4.02
CA PHE A 282 5.91 -14.90 5.39
C PHE A 282 4.62 -14.45 6.08
N LEU A 283 3.74 -13.72 5.35
CA LEU A 283 2.44 -13.30 5.89
C LEU A 283 1.56 -14.52 6.23
N GLY A 284 1.55 -15.55 5.37
CA GLY A 284 0.81 -16.80 5.57
C GLY A 284 1.45 -17.74 6.60
N GLY A 285 2.67 -17.49 7.02
CA GLY A 285 3.42 -18.32 7.98
C GLY A 285 2.94 -18.25 9.44
N GLY A 286 1.87 -17.50 9.72
CA GLY A 286 1.20 -17.44 11.02
C GLY A 286 1.63 -16.29 11.94
N ARG A 287 2.91 -15.84 11.87
CA ARG A 287 3.45 -14.79 12.77
C ARG A 287 2.68 -13.47 12.68
N PHE A 288 2.26 -13.09 11.46
CA PHE A 288 1.42 -11.91 11.27
C PHE A 288 0.10 -12.05 12.04
N MET A 289 -0.63 -13.16 11.84
CA MET A 289 -1.92 -13.38 12.48
C MET A 289 -1.84 -13.61 13.99
N GLU A 290 -0.75 -14.20 14.47
CA GLU A 290 -0.46 -14.31 15.90
C GLU A 290 -0.37 -12.91 16.52
N ALA A 291 0.46 -12.05 15.96
CA ALA A 291 0.65 -10.66 16.39
C ALA A 291 -0.64 -9.83 16.29
N PHE A 292 -1.38 -9.98 15.18
CA PHE A 292 -2.66 -9.32 14.95
C PHE A 292 -3.70 -9.66 16.04
N ARG A 293 -3.75 -10.93 16.44
CA ARG A 293 -4.72 -11.43 17.44
C ARG A 293 -4.31 -11.14 18.88
N GLN A 294 -3.03 -10.91 19.16
CA GLN A 294 -2.50 -10.71 20.51
C GLN A 294 -2.91 -9.36 21.10
N LYS A 295 -4.20 -9.19 21.42
CA LYS A 295 -4.81 -7.96 21.94
C LYS A 295 -5.51 -8.17 23.28
N GLY A 296 -4.95 -9.05 24.14
CA GLY A 296 -5.47 -9.32 25.48
C GLY A 296 -6.94 -9.74 25.45
N ARG A 297 -7.80 -9.08 26.20
CA ARG A 297 -9.24 -9.39 26.24
C ARG A 297 -9.96 -9.23 24.90
N MET A 298 -9.38 -8.52 23.95
CA MET A 298 -9.97 -8.33 22.62
C MET A 298 -9.54 -9.41 21.61
N SER A 299 -8.71 -10.39 22.01
CA SER A 299 -8.17 -11.42 21.09
C SER A 299 -9.27 -12.27 20.43
N GLU A 300 -10.38 -12.50 21.10
CA GLU A 300 -11.52 -13.22 20.52
C GLU A 300 -12.17 -12.40 19.39
N LEU A 301 -12.41 -11.10 19.59
CA LEU A 301 -12.88 -10.21 18.53
C LEU A 301 -11.91 -10.21 17.36
N MET A 302 -10.62 -10.05 17.62
CA MET A 302 -9.59 -10.00 16.59
C MET A 302 -9.52 -11.29 15.76
N SER A 303 -9.77 -12.46 16.36
CA SER A 303 -9.80 -13.73 15.64
C SER A 303 -10.95 -13.84 14.63
N ARG A 304 -12.02 -13.07 14.82
CA ARG A 304 -13.20 -13.04 13.94
C ARG A 304 -13.08 -12.01 12.81
N ILE A 305 -12.15 -11.07 12.89
CA ILE A 305 -11.95 -10.05 11.84
C ILE A 305 -11.32 -10.71 10.61
N PRO A 306 -11.93 -10.59 9.40
CA PRO A 306 -11.32 -11.03 8.16
C PRO A 306 -10.03 -10.25 7.88
N VAL A 307 -9.00 -10.94 7.38
CA VAL A 307 -7.74 -10.29 6.98
C VAL A 307 -7.31 -10.85 5.63
N SER A 308 -7.05 -9.97 4.67
CA SER A 308 -6.65 -10.34 3.32
C SER A 308 -5.54 -9.44 2.79
N VAL A 309 -4.71 -9.98 1.89
CA VAL A 309 -3.75 -9.21 1.11
C VAL A 309 -4.36 -8.93 -0.26
N ILE A 310 -4.35 -7.67 -0.69
CA ILE A 310 -4.73 -7.29 -2.06
C ILE A 310 -3.58 -7.70 -2.97
N VAL A 311 -3.85 -8.59 -3.93
CA VAL A 311 -2.87 -9.09 -4.90
C VAL A 311 -3.08 -8.55 -6.30
N ASP A 312 -4.21 -7.89 -6.56
CA ASP A 312 -4.49 -7.22 -7.83
C ASP A 312 -3.66 -5.92 -7.95
N PRO A 313 -2.72 -5.84 -8.93
CA PRO A 313 -1.93 -4.64 -9.15
C PRO A 313 -2.74 -3.46 -9.71
N GLY A 314 -3.95 -3.70 -10.23
CA GLY A 314 -4.85 -2.69 -10.77
C GLY A 314 -5.78 -2.06 -9.73
N SER A 315 -5.68 -2.44 -8.47
CA SER A 315 -6.62 -2.03 -7.41
C SER A 315 -6.73 -0.51 -7.24
N ALA A 316 -5.62 0.24 -7.32
CA ALA A 316 -5.66 1.70 -7.20
C ALA A 316 -6.39 2.35 -8.39
N MET A 317 -6.16 1.89 -9.63
CA MET A 317 -6.88 2.36 -10.81
C MET A 317 -8.37 1.98 -10.73
N LEU A 318 -8.71 0.76 -10.29
CA LEU A 318 -10.09 0.34 -10.05
C LEU A 318 -10.81 1.27 -9.08
N GLY A 319 -10.15 1.61 -7.97
CA GLY A 319 -10.71 2.52 -6.98
C GLY A 319 -10.85 3.96 -7.48
N ALA A 320 -9.88 4.47 -8.25
CA ALA A 320 -9.98 5.76 -8.91
C ALA A 320 -11.15 5.80 -9.92
N ALA A 321 -11.34 4.71 -10.68
CA ALA A 321 -12.46 4.59 -11.61
C ALA A 321 -13.80 4.56 -10.87
N HIS A 322 -13.89 3.77 -9.78
CA HIS A 322 -15.11 3.74 -8.96
C HIS A 322 -15.42 5.09 -8.34
N TYR A 323 -14.42 5.75 -7.72
CA TYR A 323 -14.57 7.10 -7.17
C TYR A 323 -15.06 8.09 -8.25
N GLY A 324 -14.45 8.06 -9.43
CA GLY A 324 -14.80 8.92 -10.54
C GLY A 324 -16.25 8.71 -11.05
N PHE A 325 -16.77 7.47 -11.03
CA PHE A 325 -18.18 7.23 -11.40
C PHE A 325 -19.16 7.69 -10.34
N LYS A 326 -18.78 7.63 -9.06
CA LYS A 326 -19.67 7.89 -7.93
C LYS A 326 -19.71 9.36 -7.52
N VAL A 327 -18.57 10.05 -7.58
CA VAL A 327 -18.42 11.40 -6.98
C VAL A 327 -18.41 12.49 -8.04
N LEU A 328 -17.95 12.20 -9.27
CA LEU A 328 -17.90 13.11 -10.39
C LEU A 328 -19.07 12.89 -11.36
#